data_efc60a75fec33e573da7d2dd489939b8
#
_entry.id   efc60a75fec33e573da7d2dd489939b8
#
_cell.length_a   1.000
_cell.length_b   1.000
_cell.length_c   1.000
_cell.angle_alpha   90.00
_cell.angle_beta   90.00
_cell.angle_gamma   90.00
#
_symmetry.space_group_name_H-M   'P 1'
#
loop_
_entity.id
_entity.type
_entity.pdbx_description
1 polymer ?
#
loop_
_entity_poly.entity_id
_entity_poly.type
_entity_poly.pdbx_seq_one_letter_code
_entity_poly.pdbx_strand_id
1 'polypeptide(L)'
;MALLKMSSILTAKEPPEKEEDKRLMVKCYFYLLSSGISQLNKNGHEEIHEWAKKSPDRVYAWAVNDEPTVSAYIRVKAGKTRAGRGTYKRALPFFTMRFDSLDSALGILMGTADMLEFTKGGQLIMDGAPEFGAQIGAYMMMVGDYAQ
;
A
#
# COMPACT_ATOMS: atom_id res chain seq x y z
N MET A 1 16.76 -11.11 -13.84
CA MET A 1 16.81 -9.77 -13.56
C MET A 1 15.52 -9.12 -13.15
N ALA A 2 15.19 -9.37 -11.88
CA ALA A 2 13.96 -8.88 -11.27
C ALA A 2 13.85 -7.35 -11.27
N LEU A 3 14.98 -6.64 -11.09
CA LEU A 3 14.97 -5.17 -11.03
C LEU A 3 14.59 -4.51 -12.36
N LEU A 4 15.08 -5.05 -13.47
CA LEU A 4 14.73 -4.51 -14.80
C LEU A 4 13.26 -4.74 -15.12
N LYS A 5 12.73 -5.93 -14.80
CA LYS A 5 11.34 -6.25 -15.01
C LYS A 5 10.44 -5.37 -14.13
N MET A 6 10.81 -5.18 -12.88
CA MET A 6 10.09 -4.32 -11.94
C MET A 6 10.03 -2.87 -12.45
N SER A 7 11.17 -2.32 -12.88
CA SER A 7 11.23 -0.96 -13.41
C SER A 7 10.34 -0.79 -14.64
N SER A 8 10.41 -1.76 -15.57
CA SER A 8 9.58 -1.75 -16.77
C SER A 8 8.08 -1.78 -16.45
N ILE A 9 7.68 -2.62 -15.48
CA ILE A 9 6.29 -2.74 -15.07
C ILE A 9 5.80 -1.45 -14.40
N LEU A 10 6.60 -0.87 -13.51
CA LEU A 10 6.20 0.33 -12.77
C LEU A 10 6.12 1.60 -13.62
N THR A 11 6.83 1.65 -14.74
CA THR A 11 6.74 2.76 -15.67
C THR A 11 5.68 2.58 -16.74
N ALA A 12 5.01 1.44 -16.78
CA ALA A 12 3.95 1.18 -17.75
C ALA A 12 2.78 2.14 -17.54
N LYS A 13 2.23 2.67 -18.64
CA LYS A 13 1.08 3.57 -18.59
C LYS A 13 -0.25 2.83 -18.57
N GLU A 14 -0.25 1.58 -18.95
CA GLU A 14 -1.44 0.74 -18.98
C GLU A 14 -1.23 -0.50 -18.13
N PRO A 15 -2.31 -1.05 -17.56
CA PRO A 15 -2.19 -2.27 -16.78
C PRO A 15 -1.77 -3.44 -17.70
N PRO A 16 -0.97 -4.37 -17.18
CA PRO A 16 -0.61 -5.57 -17.95
C PRO A 16 -1.83 -6.44 -18.21
N GLU A 17 -1.77 -7.24 -19.26
CA GLU A 17 -2.87 -8.13 -19.64
C GLU A 17 -2.80 -9.48 -18.90
N LYS A 18 -1.57 -9.97 -18.64
CA LYS A 18 -1.38 -11.27 -18.01
C LYS A 18 -1.56 -11.19 -16.49
N GLU A 19 -2.25 -12.18 -15.93
CA GLU A 19 -2.48 -12.27 -14.50
C GLU A 19 -1.16 -12.27 -13.69
N GLU A 20 -0.15 -12.99 -14.16
CA GLU A 20 1.14 -13.04 -13.49
C GLU A 20 1.79 -11.65 -13.42
N ASP A 21 1.70 -10.89 -14.49
CA ASP A 21 2.26 -9.54 -14.53
C ASP A 21 1.46 -8.57 -13.67
N LYS A 22 0.15 -8.71 -13.63
CA LYS A 22 -0.71 -7.94 -12.72
C LYS A 22 -0.32 -8.20 -11.27
N ARG A 23 -0.16 -9.48 -10.91
CA ARG A 23 0.20 -9.88 -9.56
C ARG A 23 1.55 -9.30 -9.15
N LEU A 24 2.54 -9.42 -10.04
CA LEU A 24 3.86 -8.87 -9.79
C LEU A 24 3.81 -7.35 -9.63
N MET A 25 3.07 -6.66 -10.47
CA MET A 25 2.95 -5.20 -10.44
C MET A 25 2.33 -4.73 -9.12
N VAL A 26 1.26 -5.38 -8.67
CA VAL A 26 0.61 -5.02 -7.39
C VAL A 26 1.55 -5.30 -6.22
N LYS A 27 2.27 -6.42 -6.22
CA LYS A 27 3.29 -6.70 -5.19
C LYS A 27 4.34 -5.59 -5.13
N CYS A 28 4.80 -5.14 -6.29
CA CYS A 28 5.80 -4.08 -6.37
C CYS A 28 5.26 -2.76 -5.81
N TYR A 29 4.03 -2.40 -6.16
CA TYR A 29 3.40 -1.19 -5.63
C TYR A 29 3.23 -1.27 -4.11
N PHE A 30 2.75 -2.40 -3.60
CA PHE A 30 2.58 -2.57 -2.15
C PHE A 30 3.92 -2.44 -1.41
N TYR A 31 4.96 -3.04 -1.98
CA TYR A 31 6.31 -2.92 -1.41
C TYR A 31 6.79 -1.46 -1.41
N LEU A 32 6.62 -0.78 -2.54
CA LEU A 32 7.04 0.62 -2.66
C LEU A 32 6.28 1.53 -1.70
N LEU A 33 4.98 1.30 -1.52
CA LEU A 33 4.17 2.10 -0.62
C LEU A 33 4.56 1.88 0.83
N SER A 34 4.64 0.63 1.26
CA SER A 34 4.98 0.32 2.66
C SER A 34 6.40 0.77 3.01
N SER A 35 7.37 0.43 2.17
CA SER A 35 8.76 0.84 2.41
C SER A 35 8.95 2.34 2.19
N GLY A 36 8.21 2.95 1.27
CA GLY A 36 8.25 4.39 1.04
C GLY A 36 7.76 5.20 2.24
N ILE A 37 6.64 4.80 2.83
CA ILE A 37 6.13 5.45 4.05
C ILE A 37 7.17 5.30 5.18
N SER A 38 7.72 4.10 5.34
CA SER A 38 8.76 3.86 6.36
C SER A 38 10.00 4.73 6.11
N GLN A 39 10.42 4.86 4.87
CA GLN A 39 11.59 5.67 4.52
C GLN A 39 11.35 7.17 4.75
N LEU A 40 10.16 7.67 4.42
CA LEU A 40 9.82 9.06 4.70
C LEU A 40 9.84 9.34 6.20
N ASN A 41 9.34 8.40 7.03
CA ASN A 41 9.45 8.52 8.47
C ASN A 41 10.91 8.59 8.93
N LYS A 42 11.75 7.69 8.45
CA LYS A 42 13.17 7.63 8.83
C LYS A 42 13.94 8.87 8.39
N ASN A 43 13.53 9.48 7.28
CA ASN A 43 14.16 10.70 6.77
C ASN A 43 13.58 11.97 7.41
N GLY A 44 12.68 11.85 8.37
CA GLY A 44 12.14 12.98 9.11
C GLY A 44 11.06 13.75 8.40
N HIS A 45 10.32 13.13 7.46
CA HIS A 45 9.17 13.79 6.83
C HIS A 45 8.21 14.27 7.92
N GLU A 46 7.92 15.55 7.94
CA GLU A 46 7.25 16.22 9.07
C GLU A 46 5.94 15.52 9.47
N GLU A 47 5.02 15.34 8.53
CA GLU A 47 3.70 14.78 8.83
C GLU A 47 3.77 13.29 9.19
N ILE A 48 4.51 12.51 8.40
CA ILE A 48 4.61 11.06 8.63
C ILE A 48 5.38 10.77 9.92
N HIS A 49 6.45 11.51 10.18
CA HIS A 49 7.22 11.31 11.41
C HIS A 49 6.41 11.68 12.65
N GLU A 50 5.63 12.76 12.62
CA GLU A 50 4.72 13.11 13.71
C GLU A 50 3.66 12.04 13.95
N TRP A 51 3.09 11.50 12.87
CA TRP A 51 2.16 10.39 12.96
C TRP A 51 2.82 9.18 13.65
N ALA A 52 4.02 8.82 13.23
CA ALA A 52 4.74 7.69 13.79
C ALA A 52 5.04 7.89 15.29
N LYS A 53 5.44 9.09 15.67
CA LYS A 53 5.74 9.40 17.08
C LYS A 53 4.53 9.28 17.99
N LYS A 54 3.37 9.66 17.50
CA LYS A 54 2.12 9.66 18.27
C LYS A 54 1.37 8.34 18.20
N SER A 55 1.75 7.45 17.30
CA SER A 55 1.02 6.21 17.08
C SER A 55 1.27 5.19 18.17
N PRO A 56 0.21 4.54 18.69
CA PRO A 56 0.41 3.30 19.43
C PRO A 56 1.02 2.23 18.52
N ASP A 57 1.41 1.09 19.10
CA ASP A 57 1.90 -0.04 18.31
C ASP A 57 0.77 -0.57 17.41
N ARG A 58 0.88 -0.34 16.12
CA ARG A 58 -0.14 -0.70 15.12
C ARG A 58 0.49 -1.24 13.86
N VAL A 59 -0.25 -2.11 13.19
CA VAL A 59 0.11 -2.62 11.87
C VAL A 59 -0.97 -2.20 10.88
N TYR A 60 -0.54 -1.57 9.80
CA TYR A 60 -1.40 -1.22 8.66
C TYR A 60 -1.00 -2.13 7.50
N ALA A 61 -1.97 -2.68 6.80
CA ALA A 61 -1.71 -3.67 5.77
C ALA A 61 -2.44 -3.36 4.46
N TRP A 62 -1.92 -3.90 3.38
CA TRP A 62 -2.54 -3.89 2.06
C TRP A 62 -2.68 -5.33 1.61
N ALA A 63 -3.82 -5.65 1.01
CA ALA A 63 -4.09 -7.02 0.56
C ALA A 63 -5.04 -7.02 -0.64
N VAL A 64 -5.10 -8.15 -1.33
CA VAL A 64 -6.03 -8.40 -2.43
C VAL A 64 -6.74 -9.71 -2.16
N ASN A 65 -8.08 -9.73 -2.32
CA ASN A 65 -8.86 -10.95 -2.15
C ASN A 65 -8.40 -12.03 -3.09
N ASP A 66 -8.37 -13.26 -2.61
CA ASP A 66 -8.00 -14.45 -3.39
C ASP A 66 -6.57 -14.45 -3.92
N GLU A 67 -5.72 -13.54 -3.41
CA GLU A 67 -4.32 -13.43 -3.79
C GLU A 67 -3.44 -13.45 -2.53
N PRO A 68 -3.23 -14.63 -1.95
CA PRO A 68 -2.57 -14.72 -0.63
C PRO A 68 -1.10 -14.30 -0.63
N THR A 69 -0.46 -14.23 -1.79
CA THR A 69 0.93 -13.77 -1.87
C THR A 69 1.05 -12.27 -2.13
N VAL A 70 -0.09 -11.59 -2.39
CA VAL A 70 -0.10 -10.17 -2.75
C VAL A 70 -0.52 -9.36 -1.54
N SER A 71 0.43 -9.05 -0.69
CA SER A 71 0.19 -8.27 0.52
C SER A 71 1.47 -7.60 0.98
N ALA A 72 1.31 -6.60 1.84
CA ALA A 72 2.42 -5.92 2.50
C ALA A 72 1.90 -5.26 3.76
N TYR A 73 2.80 -4.84 4.63
CA TYR A 73 2.40 -4.16 5.85
C TYR A 73 3.46 -3.14 6.27
N ILE A 74 3.03 -2.23 7.13
CA ILE A 74 3.93 -1.35 7.87
C ILE A 74 3.52 -1.40 9.34
N ARG A 75 4.48 -1.66 10.21
CA ARG A 75 4.30 -1.57 11.66
C ARG A 75 4.83 -0.23 12.12
N VAL A 76 4.06 0.46 12.95
CA VAL A 76 4.45 1.75 13.52
C VAL A 76 4.37 1.65 15.04
N LYS A 77 5.41 2.16 15.72
CA LYS A 77 5.47 2.14 17.19
C LYS A 77 6.45 3.21 17.67
N ALA A 78 5.95 4.18 18.41
CA ALA A 78 6.77 5.17 19.14
C ALA A 78 7.85 5.82 18.24
N GLY A 79 7.46 6.28 17.08
CA GLY A 79 8.33 6.98 16.15
C GLY A 79 9.12 6.08 15.20
N LYS A 80 9.02 4.77 15.37
CA LYS A 80 9.72 3.80 14.52
C LYS A 80 8.75 3.10 13.58
N THR A 81 9.20 2.82 12.37
CA THR A 81 8.41 2.10 11.38
C THR A 81 9.21 0.95 10.80
N ARG A 82 8.51 -0.12 10.45
CA ARG A 82 9.09 -1.28 9.80
C ARG A 82 8.13 -1.81 8.74
N ALA A 83 8.56 -1.75 7.50
CA ALA A 83 7.80 -2.29 6.39
C ALA A 83 8.14 -3.76 6.17
N GLY A 84 7.17 -4.53 5.70
CA GLY A 84 7.38 -5.93 5.38
C GLY A 84 6.53 -6.38 4.23
N ARG A 85 7.00 -7.42 3.55
CA ARG A 85 6.27 -8.08 2.46
C ARG A 85 5.44 -9.20 3.03
N GLY A 86 4.30 -9.47 2.38
CA GLY A 86 3.43 -10.56 2.79
C GLY A 86 2.54 -10.18 3.96
N THR A 87 1.96 -11.18 4.58
CA THR A 87 1.01 -10.99 5.67
C THR A 87 1.74 -10.90 7.01
N TYR A 88 1.37 -9.92 7.83
CA TYR A 88 1.88 -9.83 9.19
C TYR A 88 1.31 -10.99 10.02
N LYS A 89 2.20 -11.80 10.60
CA LYS A 89 1.80 -13.07 11.22
C LYS A 89 1.68 -13.06 12.73
N ARG A 90 2.17 -12.01 13.41
CA ARG A 90 2.19 -11.95 14.88
C ARG A 90 0.86 -11.54 15.49
N ALA A 91 0.04 -10.80 14.74
CA ALA A 91 -1.25 -10.32 15.21
C ALA A 91 -2.09 -9.91 14.02
N LEU A 92 -3.40 -9.71 14.22
CA LEU A 92 -4.25 -9.13 13.19
C LEU A 92 -3.86 -7.67 12.98
N PRO A 93 -3.82 -7.18 11.73
CA PRO A 93 -3.57 -5.77 11.49
C PRO A 93 -4.63 -4.88 12.15
N PHE A 94 -4.20 -3.70 12.60
CA PHE A 94 -5.11 -2.68 13.10
C PHE A 94 -6.02 -2.15 12.00
N PHE A 95 -5.49 -2.04 10.80
CA PHE A 95 -6.22 -1.57 9.62
C PHE A 95 -5.69 -2.28 8.38
N THR A 96 -6.58 -2.70 7.49
CA THR A 96 -6.20 -3.27 6.21
C THR A 96 -6.96 -2.58 5.07
N MET A 97 -6.21 -2.10 4.08
CA MET A 97 -6.77 -1.63 2.82
C MET A 97 -6.79 -2.82 1.87
N ARG A 98 -7.97 -3.33 1.57
CA ARG A 98 -8.13 -4.58 0.84
C ARG A 98 -8.86 -4.34 -0.48
N PHE A 99 -8.37 -4.92 -1.55
CA PHE A 99 -8.98 -4.80 -2.88
C PHE A 99 -9.67 -6.11 -3.25
N ASP A 100 -10.79 -6.01 -3.97
CA ASP A 100 -11.54 -7.20 -4.38
C ASP A 100 -10.83 -8.00 -5.48
N SER A 101 -9.95 -7.35 -6.25
CA SER A 101 -9.24 -8.00 -7.35
C SER A 101 -7.92 -7.28 -7.65
N LEU A 102 -7.08 -7.92 -8.44
CA LEU A 102 -5.85 -7.29 -8.95
C LEU A 102 -6.17 -6.07 -9.81
N ASP A 103 -7.21 -6.15 -10.62
CA ASP A 103 -7.60 -5.02 -11.47
C ASP A 103 -8.04 -3.81 -10.67
N SER A 104 -8.78 -4.03 -9.58
CA SER A 104 -9.18 -2.95 -8.69
C SER A 104 -7.98 -2.30 -8.02
N ALA A 105 -7.03 -3.12 -7.55
CA ALA A 105 -5.79 -2.62 -6.96
C ALA A 105 -5.01 -1.77 -7.97
N LEU A 106 -4.86 -2.25 -9.20
CA LEU A 106 -4.15 -1.52 -10.24
C LEU A 106 -4.84 -0.19 -10.57
N GLY A 107 -6.17 -0.17 -10.60
CA GLY A 107 -6.91 1.06 -10.86
C GLY A 107 -6.57 2.16 -9.88
N ILE A 108 -6.52 1.83 -8.59
CA ILE A 108 -6.14 2.79 -7.54
C ILE A 108 -4.64 3.12 -7.62
N LEU A 109 -3.79 2.10 -7.72
CA LEU A 109 -2.34 2.27 -7.67
C LEU A 109 -1.78 3.02 -8.88
N MET A 110 -2.39 2.85 -10.04
CA MET A 110 -2.01 3.55 -11.25
C MET A 110 -2.73 4.90 -11.43
N GLY A 111 -3.61 5.25 -10.52
CA GLY A 111 -4.30 6.54 -10.53
C GLY A 111 -5.43 6.66 -11.55
N THR A 112 -5.94 5.55 -12.09
CA THR A 112 -7.03 5.57 -13.08
C THR A 112 -8.42 5.42 -12.44
N ALA A 113 -8.47 5.14 -11.14
CA ALA A 113 -9.72 4.97 -10.40
C ALA A 113 -9.74 5.86 -9.16
N ASP A 114 -10.95 6.21 -8.72
CA ASP A 114 -11.17 7.04 -7.54
C ASP A 114 -11.43 6.16 -6.31
N MET A 115 -10.66 6.40 -5.24
CA MET A 115 -10.80 5.63 -4.00
C MET A 115 -12.20 5.70 -3.42
N LEU A 116 -12.83 6.86 -3.44
CA LEU A 116 -14.17 7.03 -2.86
C LEU A 116 -15.19 6.21 -3.64
N GLU A 117 -15.13 6.24 -4.96
CA GLU A 117 -16.05 5.46 -5.80
C GLU A 117 -15.82 3.97 -5.64
N PHE A 118 -14.56 3.53 -5.57
CA PHE A 118 -14.23 2.12 -5.35
C PHE A 118 -14.67 1.64 -3.98
N THR A 119 -14.60 2.51 -2.97
CA THR A 119 -15.10 2.18 -1.63
C THR A 119 -16.62 1.98 -1.66
N LYS A 120 -17.34 2.87 -2.34
CA LYS A 120 -18.80 2.75 -2.48
C LYS A 120 -19.22 1.51 -3.27
N GLY A 121 -18.43 1.16 -4.28
CA GLY A 121 -18.72 0.01 -5.14
C GLY A 121 -18.27 -1.33 -4.61
N GLY A 122 -17.51 -1.36 -3.51
CA GLY A 122 -17.01 -2.60 -2.92
C GLY A 122 -15.71 -3.11 -3.52
N GLN A 123 -15.10 -2.39 -4.46
CA GLN A 123 -13.80 -2.76 -5.01
C GLN A 123 -12.65 -2.49 -4.05
N LEU A 124 -12.80 -1.46 -3.22
CA LEU A 124 -11.86 -1.14 -2.15
C LEU A 124 -12.57 -1.31 -0.82
N ILE A 125 -12.05 -2.20 0.01
CA ILE A 125 -12.64 -2.54 1.30
C ILE A 125 -11.68 -2.09 2.39
N MET A 126 -12.20 -1.33 3.35
CA MET A 126 -11.42 -0.87 4.49
C MET A 126 -11.81 -1.66 5.73
N ASP A 127 -10.88 -2.51 6.18
CA ASP A 127 -11.05 -3.29 7.41
C ASP A 127 -10.53 -2.46 8.58
N GLY A 128 -11.40 -1.64 9.14
CA GLY A 128 -11.11 -0.69 10.20
C GLY A 128 -11.87 0.61 9.98
N ALA A 129 -11.63 1.62 10.82
CA ALA A 129 -12.34 2.89 10.69
C ALA A 129 -11.91 3.62 9.42
N PRO A 130 -12.87 4.20 8.66
CA PRO A 130 -12.55 4.85 7.38
C PRO A 130 -11.54 6.00 7.48
N GLU A 131 -11.47 6.67 8.62
CA GLU A 131 -10.50 7.76 8.84
C GLU A 131 -9.06 7.30 8.68
N PHE A 132 -8.74 6.06 9.07
CA PHE A 132 -7.41 5.50 8.90
C PHE A 132 -7.13 5.19 7.42
N GLY A 133 -8.15 4.81 6.66
CA GLY A 133 -8.02 4.63 5.22
C GLY A 133 -7.70 5.94 4.51
N ALA A 134 -8.36 7.03 4.90
CA ALA A 134 -8.08 8.34 4.34
C ALA A 134 -6.65 8.79 4.67
N GLN A 135 -6.20 8.55 5.89
CA GLN A 135 -4.84 8.89 6.34
C GLN A 135 -3.78 8.11 5.56
N ILE A 136 -3.95 6.79 5.47
CA ILE A 136 -2.99 5.94 4.73
C ILE A 136 -3.02 6.29 3.24
N GLY A 137 -4.19 6.57 2.68
CA GLY A 137 -4.31 7.02 1.30
C GLY A 137 -3.52 8.30 1.02
N ALA A 138 -3.57 9.26 1.95
CA ALA A 138 -2.79 10.48 1.83
C ALA A 138 -1.28 10.19 1.86
N TYR A 139 -0.84 9.28 2.72
CA TYR A 139 0.58 8.89 2.79
C TYR A 139 1.03 8.15 1.53
N MET A 140 0.16 7.34 0.95
CA MET A 140 0.43 6.70 -0.34
C MET A 140 0.69 7.74 -1.43
N MET A 141 -0.12 8.80 -1.46
CA MET A 141 0.08 9.89 -2.42
C MET A 141 1.40 10.62 -2.18
N MET A 142 1.79 10.82 -0.93
CA MET A 142 3.08 11.44 -0.59
C MET A 142 4.25 10.61 -1.11
N VAL A 143 4.18 9.29 -0.98
CA VAL A 143 5.20 8.39 -1.53
C VAL A 143 5.26 8.54 -3.05
N GLY A 144 4.12 8.58 -3.71
CA GLY A 144 4.05 8.78 -5.16
C GLY A 144 4.71 10.07 -5.60
N ASP A 145 4.47 11.16 -4.88
CA ASP A 145 5.04 12.47 -5.19
C ASP A 145 6.58 12.46 -5.06
N TYR A 146 7.10 11.77 -4.06
CA TYR A 146 8.54 11.66 -3.87
C TYR A 146 9.23 10.76 -4.91
N ALA A 147 8.49 9.85 -5.52
CA ALA A 147 9.03 8.92 -6.50
C ALA A 147 9.12 9.52 -7.92
N GLN A 148 8.55 10.68 -8.13
CA GLN A 148 8.56 11.35 -9.44
C GLN A 148 9.73 12.29 -9.64
#